data_47a63fdce760fa5b65906a4882fc4677
#
_entry.id   47a63fdce760fa5b65906a4882fc4677
#
_cell.length_a   1.000
_cell.length_b   1.000
_cell.length_c   1.000
_cell.angle_alpha   90.00
_cell.angle_beta   90.00
_cell.angle_gamma   90.00
#
_symmetry.space_group_name_H-M   'P 1'
#
loop_
_entity.id
_entity.type
_entity.pdbx_description
1 polymer ?
#
loop_
_entity_poly.entity_id
_entity_poly.type
_entity_poly.pdbx_seq_one_letter_code
_entity_poly.pdbx_strand_id
1 'polypeptide(L)'
;LCYDATWSALSTNTNLVALDLPGFGQSEGNISYMTFAAQSAFLQKFISELGLSDVHIVAPDVGMPVALHYVLHRDHKAKSILVGAGPSVQPSADGSLVQKMIGSGFWRLVFTITGAPAFISGANQLGYLNYSPSAEEVADYVASYSGRVGPVTKWFKGYPEGCKDIDPHLATLNVPVHVFWGEQDAFLKAENAEQ
;
A
#
# COMPACT_ATOMS: atom_id res chain seq x y z
N LEU A 1 -2.77 -1.16 -12.59
CA LEU A 1 -3.68 -2.30 -12.31
C LEU A 1 -4.71 -1.97 -11.23
N CYS A 2 -4.33 -1.52 -10.03
CA CYS A 2 -5.29 -1.29 -8.93
C CYS A 2 -6.45 -0.34 -9.29
N TYR A 3 -6.27 0.56 -10.24
CA TYR A 3 -7.26 1.57 -10.60
C TYR A 3 -7.93 1.34 -11.97
N ASP A 4 -7.55 0.32 -12.71
CA ASP A 4 -8.00 0.11 -14.09
C ASP A 4 -9.53 0.09 -14.22
N ALA A 5 -10.22 -0.62 -13.35
CA ALA A 5 -11.67 -0.72 -13.36
C ALA A 5 -12.40 0.63 -13.12
N THR A 6 -11.75 1.58 -12.46
CA THR A 6 -12.34 2.88 -12.09
C THR A 6 -11.82 4.03 -12.93
N TRP A 7 -10.70 3.83 -13.63
CA TRP A 7 -9.98 4.89 -14.34
C TRP A 7 -10.85 5.64 -15.34
N SER A 8 -11.51 4.91 -16.23
CA SER A 8 -12.34 5.50 -17.29
C SER A 8 -13.50 6.32 -16.72
N ALA A 9 -14.13 5.86 -15.65
CA ALA A 9 -15.24 6.58 -15.02
C ALA A 9 -14.78 7.87 -14.34
N LEU A 10 -13.64 7.83 -13.64
CA LEU A 10 -13.11 8.98 -12.93
C LEU A 10 -12.49 10.03 -13.87
N SER A 11 -11.83 9.59 -14.95
CA SER A 11 -11.15 10.48 -15.90
C SER A 11 -12.09 11.38 -16.69
N THR A 12 -13.39 11.10 -16.72
CA THR A 12 -14.38 11.95 -17.40
C THR A 12 -14.55 13.32 -16.75
N ASN A 13 -14.32 13.42 -15.44
CA ASN A 13 -14.59 14.62 -14.65
C ASN A 13 -13.40 15.11 -13.81
N THR A 14 -12.29 14.39 -13.86
CA THR A 14 -11.15 14.65 -12.98
C THR A 14 -9.84 14.37 -13.69
N ASN A 15 -8.82 15.20 -13.47
CA ASN A 15 -7.47 14.88 -13.89
C ASN A 15 -6.90 13.81 -12.95
N LEU A 16 -6.45 12.70 -13.51
CA LEU A 16 -5.93 11.58 -12.76
C LEU A 16 -4.42 11.44 -12.94
N VAL A 17 -3.74 11.16 -11.86
CA VAL A 17 -2.32 10.79 -11.86
C VAL A 17 -2.19 9.52 -11.02
N ALA A 18 -1.70 8.43 -11.62
CA ALA A 18 -1.38 7.21 -10.90
C ALA A 18 0.13 7.07 -10.76
N LEU A 19 0.55 6.60 -9.59
CA LEU A 19 1.94 6.43 -9.22
C LEU A 19 2.17 5.00 -8.73
N ASP A 20 3.12 4.32 -9.33
CA ASP A 20 3.73 3.16 -8.71
C ASP A 20 4.74 3.64 -7.67
N LEU A 21 4.53 3.32 -6.42
CA LEU A 21 5.46 3.69 -5.35
C LEU A 21 6.84 3.07 -5.58
N PRO A 22 7.93 3.73 -5.18
CA PRO A 22 9.29 3.18 -5.33
C PRO A 22 9.38 1.75 -4.77
N GLY A 23 9.88 0.84 -5.59
CA GLY A 23 9.97 -0.58 -5.27
C GLY A 23 8.77 -1.42 -5.71
N PHE A 24 7.69 -0.80 -6.15
CA PHE A 24 6.48 -1.46 -6.65
C PHE A 24 6.26 -1.17 -8.14
N GLY A 25 5.44 -1.99 -8.78
CA GLY A 25 5.04 -1.81 -10.17
C GLY A 25 6.24 -1.66 -11.11
N GLN A 26 6.22 -0.63 -11.94
CA GLN A 26 7.27 -0.30 -12.91
C GLN A 26 8.29 0.71 -12.37
N SER A 27 8.06 1.25 -11.15
CA SER A 27 9.00 2.19 -10.53
C SER A 27 10.31 1.52 -10.14
N GLU A 28 11.39 2.30 -10.15
CA GLU A 28 12.70 1.82 -9.73
C GLU A 28 12.68 1.30 -8.27
N GLY A 29 13.30 0.15 -8.06
CA GLY A 29 13.38 -0.49 -6.76
C GLY A 29 14.69 -0.22 -6.05
N ASN A 30 14.64 0.47 -4.91
CA ASN A 30 15.78 0.59 -4.00
C ASN A 30 15.30 0.33 -2.57
N ILE A 31 16.09 -0.45 -1.82
CA ILE A 31 15.75 -0.82 -0.44
C ILE A 31 15.66 0.40 0.50
N SER A 32 16.32 1.50 0.18
CA SER A 32 16.25 2.75 0.95
C SER A 32 14.84 3.37 0.94
N TYR A 33 14.00 3.01 -0.04
CA TYR A 33 12.62 3.48 -0.11
C TYR A 33 11.62 2.57 0.63
N MET A 34 12.07 1.47 1.22
CA MET A 34 11.18 0.51 1.88
C MET A 34 10.79 0.92 3.31
N THR A 35 10.45 2.20 3.51
CA THR A 35 9.87 2.75 4.75
C THR A 35 8.78 3.76 4.43
N PHE A 36 7.80 3.94 5.32
CA PHE A 36 6.73 4.92 5.12
C PHE A 36 7.29 6.34 5.01
N ALA A 37 8.27 6.68 5.84
CA ALA A 37 8.93 7.99 5.83
C ALA A 37 9.62 8.28 4.49
N ALA A 38 10.36 7.33 3.92
CA ALA A 38 11.03 7.50 2.64
C ALA A 38 10.03 7.61 1.48
N GLN A 39 9.00 6.77 1.46
CA GLN A 39 7.97 6.81 0.41
C GLN A 39 7.10 8.07 0.51
N SER A 40 6.78 8.55 1.70
CA SER A 40 6.05 9.82 1.87
C SER A 40 6.89 11.04 1.44
N ALA A 41 8.20 11.01 1.66
CA ALA A 41 9.11 12.03 1.15
C ALA A 41 9.17 12.01 -0.40
N PHE A 42 9.19 10.83 -0.98
CA PHE A 42 9.10 10.67 -2.42
C PHE A 42 7.75 11.20 -2.95
N LEU A 43 6.63 10.86 -2.31
CA LEU A 43 5.30 11.36 -2.69
C LEU A 43 5.25 12.89 -2.64
N GLN A 44 5.79 13.51 -1.60
CA GLN A 44 5.89 14.96 -1.49
C GLN A 44 6.64 15.57 -2.68
N LYS A 45 7.81 15.01 -2.99
CA LYS A 45 8.61 15.46 -4.12
C LYS A 45 7.88 15.27 -5.45
N PHE A 46 7.25 14.11 -5.66
CA PHE A 46 6.48 13.80 -6.86
C PHE A 46 5.36 14.82 -7.10
N ILE A 47 4.55 15.11 -6.07
CA ILE A 47 3.48 16.10 -6.14
C ILE A 47 4.04 17.49 -6.47
N SER A 48 5.14 17.87 -5.84
CA SER A 48 5.81 19.15 -6.07
C SER A 48 6.38 19.30 -7.48
N GLU A 49 7.07 18.27 -7.99
CA GLU A 49 7.68 18.28 -9.33
C GLU A 49 6.62 18.36 -10.44
N LEU A 50 5.45 17.79 -10.23
CA LEU A 50 4.32 17.91 -11.15
C LEU A 50 3.54 19.23 -10.99
N GLY A 51 3.92 20.09 -10.06
CA GLY A 51 3.23 21.34 -9.78
C GLY A 51 1.79 21.15 -9.30
N LEU A 52 1.47 20.00 -8.69
CA LEU A 52 0.11 19.70 -8.25
C LEU A 52 -0.21 20.44 -6.95
N SER A 53 -1.41 20.97 -6.88
CA SER A 53 -2.00 21.58 -5.68
C SER A 53 -3.40 21.02 -5.48
N ASP A 54 -3.89 21.08 -4.24
CA ASP A 54 -5.27 20.71 -3.95
C ASP A 54 -5.63 19.28 -4.38
N VAL A 55 -4.74 18.32 -4.10
CA VAL A 55 -4.88 16.93 -4.55
C VAL A 55 -5.80 16.13 -3.64
N HIS A 56 -6.62 15.28 -4.21
CA HIS A 56 -7.32 14.20 -3.52
C HIS A 56 -6.52 12.91 -3.70
N ILE A 57 -6.10 12.29 -2.60
CA ILE A 57 -5.24 11.11 -2.63
C ILE A 57 -6.08 9.86 -2.40
N VAL A 58 -6.02 8.91 -3.31
CA VAL A 58 -6.61 7.57 -3.16
C VAL A 58 -5.47 6.57 -2.97
N ALA A 59 -5.42 5.94 -1.81
CA ALA A 59 -4.27 5.15 -1.40
C ALA A 59 -4.68 3.86 -0.66
N PRO A 60 -4.98 2.79 -1.40
CA PRO A 60 -5.23 1.47 -0.81
C PRO A 60 -3.93 0.76 -0.40
N ASP A 61 -4.05 -0.28 0.43
CA ASP A 61 -3.00 -1.21 0.83
C ASP A 61 -1.72 -0.48 1.29
N VAL A 62 -0.57 -0.77 0.71
CA VAL A 62 0.72 -0.10 1.03
C VAL A 62 0.69 1.42 0.80
N GLY A 63 -0.22 1.91 -0.01
CA GLY A 63 -0.44 3.34 -0.21
C GLY A 63 -1.01 4.04 1.02
N MET A 64 -1.83 3.35 1.80
CA MET A 64 -2.49 3.91 2.99
C MET A 64 -1.49 4.49 4.00
N PRO A 65 -0.51 3.74 4.55
CA PRO A 65 0.44 4.30 5.48
C PRO A 65 1.32 5.40 4.88
N VAL A 66 1.60 5.33 3.58
CA VAL A 66 2.37 6.38 2.89
C VAL A 66 1.57 7.68 2.82
N ALA A 67 0.29 7.62 2.48
CA ALA A 67 -0.60 8.79 2.45
C ALA A 67 -0.82 9.38 3.85
N LEU A 68 -1.06 8.53 4.85
CA LEU A 68 -1.18 8.96 6.25
C LEU A 68 0.10 9.64 6.74
N HIS A 69 1.26 9.00 6.53
CA HIS A 69 2.54 9.59 6.91
C HIS A 69 2.82 10.91 6.18
N TYR A 70 2.39 11.02 4.91
CA TYR A 70 2.51 12.25 4.13
C TYR A 70 1.72 13.40 4.75
N VAL A 71 0.45 13.20 5.07
CA VAL A 71 -0.40 14.27 5.63
C VAL A 71 -0.08 14.59 7.09
N LEU A 72 0.51 13.65 7.84
CA LEU A 72 0.91 13.87 9.23
C LEU A 72 2.26 14.58 9.37
N HIS A 73 3.22 14.30 8.49
CA HIS A 73 4.63 14.65 8.72
C HIS A 73 5.27 15.48 7.62
N ARG A 74 4.51 15.87 6.58
CA ARG A 74 5.05 16.65 5.45
C ARG A 74 4.27 17.94 5.22
N ASP A 75 4.90 18.87 4.49
CA ASP A 75 4.18 20.01 3.92
C ASP A 75 3.31 19.51 2.76
N HIS A 76 2.11 19.06 3.09
CA HIS A 76 1.23 18.37 2.16
C HIS A 76 0.33 19.32 1.36
N LYS A 77 -0.06 18.86 0.16
CA LYS A 77 -1.03 19.53 -0.72
C LYS A 77 -2.35 18.76 -0.81
N ALA A 78 -2.58 17.82 0.10
CA ALA A 78 -3.79 17.02 0.13
C ALA A 78 -4.99 17.84 0.64
N LYS A 79 -6.11 17.78 -0.09
CA LYS A 79 -7.43 18.27 0.33
C LYS A 79 -8.25 17.21 1.04
N SER A 80 -8.07 15.96 0.67
CA SER A 80 -8.65 14.80 1.33
C SER A 80 -7.85 13.56 0.99
N ILE A 81 -8.01 12.53 1.80
CA ILE A 81 -7.48 11.19 1.52
C ILE A 81 -8.60 10.16 1.60
N LEU A 82 -8.56 9.20 0.66
CA LEU A 82 -9.35 7.98 0.67
C LEU A 82 -8.39 6.82 0.84
N VAL A 83 -8.43 6.15 1.96
CA VAL A 83 -7.49 5.09 2.35
C VAL A 83 -8.22 3.81 2.73
N GLY A 84 -7.56 2.69 2.71
CA GLY A 84 -8.17 1.44 3.17
C GLY A 84 -7.33 0.20 2.92
N ALA A 85 -7.71 -0.87 3.59
CA ALA A 85 -7.09 -2.19 3.50
C ALA A 85 -5.56 -2.19 3.65
N GLY A 86 -5.05 -1.22 4.41
CA GLY A 86 -3.62 -1.01 4.63
C GLY A 86 -3.29 -0.81 6.12
N PRO A 87 -2.01 -0.79 6.46
CA PRO A 87 -1.57 -0.63 7.83
C PRO A 87 -1.55 0.83 8.28
N SER A 88 -2.25 1.12 9.36
CA SER A 88 -2.20 2.42 10.03
C SER A 88 -1.85 2.29 11.50
N VAL A 89 -2.26 1.21 12.10
CA VAL A 89 -2.01 0.84 13.48
C VAL A 89 -1.20 -0.44 13.54
N GLN A 90 -0.76 -0.86 14.72
CA GLN A 90 0.05 -2.08 14.83
C GLN A 90 -0.77 -3.33 14.47
N PRO A 91 -0.61 -3.90 13.27
CA PRO A 91 -1.38 -5.05 12.83
C PRO A 91 -1.00 -6.33 13.58
N SER A 92 0.02 -6.28 14.43
CA SER A 92 0.47 -7.38 15.27
C SER A 92 -0.55 -7.79 16.35
N ALA A 93 -1.59 -7.01 16.59
CA ALA A 93 -2.62 -7.31 17.58
C ALA A 93 -3.86 -7.99 17.01
N ASP A 94 -4.06 -7.97 15.69
CA ASP A 94 -5.32 -8.39 15.05
C ASP A 94 -5.40 -9.89 14.69
N GLY A 95 -4.28 -10.62 14.78
CA GLY A 95 -4.22 -12.03 14.39
C GLY A 95 -4.31 -12.28 12.88
N SER A 96 -4.15 -11.25 12.08
CA SER A 96 -4.21 -11.30 10.62
C SER A 96 -3.08 -12.12 9.98
N LEU A 97 -3.20 -12.35 8.67
CA LEU A 97 -2.19 -13.05 7.90
C LEU A 97 -0.89 -12.21 7.80
N VAL A 98 -1.03 -10.90 7.66
CA VAL A 98 0.12 -9.98 7.63
C VAL A 98 0.91 -10.05 8.94
N GLN A 99 0.25 -10.12 10.08
CA GLN A 99 0.90 -10.34 11.38
C GLN A 99 1.77 -11.61 11.39
N LYS A 100 1.23 -12.72 10.89
CA LYS A 100 1.97 -14.00 10.79
C LYS A 100 3.18 -13.88 9.88
N MET A 101 3.05 -13.18 8.76
CA MET A 101 4.15 -12.95 7.80
C MET A 101 5.23 -12.04 8.36
N ILE A 102 4.87 -10.97 9.09
CA ILE A 102 5.81 -10.06 9.75
C ILE A 102 6.69 -10.82 10.74
N GLY A 103 6.10 -11.68 11.57
CA GLY A 103 6.80 -12.46 12.58
C GLY A 103 7.68 -13.60 12.02
N SER A 104 7.44 -14.05 10.79
CA SER A 104 8.05 -15.28 10.26
C SER A 104 9.21 -15.01 9.29
N GLY A 105 10.45 -15.19 9.77
CA GLY A 105 11.63 -15.24 8.88
C GLY A 105 11.59 -16.39 7.86
N PHE A 106 10.95 -17.49 8.22
CA PHE A 106 10.79 -18.67 7.36
C PHE A 106 9.95 -18.36 6.12
N TRP A 107 8.77 -17.77 6.26
CA TRP A 107 7.93 -17.41 5.12
C TRP A 107 8.58 -16.38 4.22
N ARG A 108 9.30 -15.39 4.78
CA ARG A 108 10.06 -14.44 3.96
C ARG A 108 11.13 -15.12 3.12
N LEU A 109 11.85 -16.10 3.70
CA LEU A 109 12.84 -16.88 2.96
C LEU A 109 12.18 -17.73 1.86
N VAL A 110 11.07 -18.39 2.16
CA VAL A 110 10.31 -19.20 1.17
C VAL A 110 9.91 -18.33 -0.02
N PHE A 111 9.28 -17.19 0.19
CA PHE A 111 8.87 -16.29 -0.90
C PHE A 111 10.06 -15.72 -1.68
N THR A 112 11.18 -15.45 -1.02
CA THR A 112 12.39 -14.99 -1.72
C THR A 112 12.95 -16.08 -2.66
N ILE A 113 12.86 -17.34 -2.28
CA ILE A 113 13.34 -18.47 -3.07
C ILE A 113 12.35 -18.86 -4.17
N THR A 114 11.06 -18.92 -3.85
CA THR A 114 10.01 -19.33 -4.82
C THR A 114 9.65 -18.23 -5.82
N GLY A 115 9.99 -16.98 -5.51
CA GLY A 115 9.86 -15.85 -6.41
C GLY A 115 8.44 -15.33 -6.61
N ALA A 116 8.31 -14.43 -7.58
CA ALA A 116 7.07 -13.70 -7.85
C ALA A 116 5.86 -14.60 -8.21
N PRO A 117 5.99 -15.67 -9.03
CA PRO A 117 4.82 -16.48 -9.37
C PRO A 117 4.13 -17.11 -8.15
N ALA A 118 4.92 -17.67 -7.23
CA ALA A 118 4.37 -18.28 -6.01
C ALA A 118 3.81 -17.23 -5.04
N PHE A 119 4.50 -16.09 -4.93
CA PHE A 119 4.05 -14.98 -4.11
C PHE A 119 2.69 -14.43 -4.58
N ILE A 120 2.54 -14.16 -5.89
CA ILE A 120 1.29 -13.66 -6.49
C ILE A 120 0.18 -14.70 -6.44
N SER A 121 0.48 -15.97 -6.73
CA SER A 121 -0.52 -17.05 -6.61
C SER A 121 -1.08 -17.15 -5.20
N GLY A 122 -0.22 -17.12 -4.19
CA GLY A 122 -0.65 -17.13 -2.79
C GLY A 122 -1.47 -15.88 -2.41
N ALA A 123 -1.05 -14.71 -2.85
CA ALA A 123 -1.78 -13.47 -2.61
C ALA A 123 -3.18 -13.50 -3.26
N ASN A 124 -3.30 -13.94 -4.50
CA ASN A 124 -4.57 -14.02 -5.21
C ASN A 124 -5.55 -15.02 -4.55
N GLN A 125 -5.05 -16.19 -4.13
CA GLN A 125 -5.88 -17.20 -3.48
C GLN A 125 -6.45 -16.73 -2.13
N LEU A 126 -5.75 -15.86 -1.44
CA LEU A 126 -6.14 -15.37 -0.12
C LEU A 126 -6.90 -14.04 -0.18
N GLY A 127 -6.57 -13.19 -1.17
CA GLY A 127 -7.12 -11.83 -1.27
C GLY A 127 -8.42 -11.75 -2.06
N TYR A 128 -8.67 -12.67 -3.00
CA TYR A 128 -9.87 -12.62 -3.82
C TYR A 128 -10.87 -13.69 -3.42
N LEU A 129 -12.08 -13.27 -3.04
CA LEU A 129 -13.18 -14.17 -2.71
C LEU A 129 -14.16 -14.30 -3.89
N ASN A 130 -14.51 -13.20 -4.52
CA ASN A 130 -15.54 -13.12 -5.57
C ASN A 130 -14.97 -12.63 -6.92
N TYR A 131 -13.66 -12.55 -7.04
CA TYR A 131 -12.97 -12.11 -8.24
C TYR A 131 -11.90 -13.12 -8.63
N SER A 132 -11.76 -13.36 -9.92
CA SER A 132 -10.68 -14.16 -10.47
C SER A 132 -9.90 -13.30 -11.46
N PRO A 133 -8.64 -12.95 -11.16
CA PRO A 133 -7.85 -12.15 -12.09
C PRO A 133 -7.62 -12.89 -13.39
N SER A 134 -7.61 -12.15 -14.48
CA SER A 134 -7.27 -12.68 -15.80
C SER A 134 -5.81 -13.15 -15.86
N ALA A 135 -5.48 -13.97 -16.85
CA ALA A 135 -4.10 -14.39 -17.06
C ALA A 135 -3.14 -13.19 -17.32
N GLU A 136 -3.64 -12.14 -17.97
CA GLU A 136 -2.90 -10.92 -18.25
C GLU A 136 -2.60 -10.16 -16.95
N GLU A 137 -3.61 -9.95 -16.09
CA GLU A 137 -3.44 -9.32 -14.79
C GLU A 137 -2.43 -10.10 -13.90
N VAL A 138 -2.53 -11.42 -13.89
CA VAL A 138 -1.57 -12.26 -13.16
C VAL A 138 -0.17 -12.10 -13.71
N ALA A 139 -0.01 -12.08 -15.05
CA ALA A 139 1.29 -11.90 -15.69
C ALA A 139 1.91 -10.54 -15.36
N ASP A 140 1.10 -9.48 -15.35
CA ASP A 140 1.54 -8.13 -15.01
C ASP A 140 2.00 -8.03 -13.54
N TYR A 141 1.24 -8.62 -12.62
CA TYR A 141 1.66 -8.69 -11.22
C TYR A 141 2.94 -9.49 -11.03
N VAL A 142 3.07 -10.65 -11.68
CA VAL A 142 4.29 -11.45 -11.65
C VAL A 142 5.47 -10.66 -12.19
N ALA A 143 5.32 -9.97 -13.30
CA ALA A 143 6.36 -9.12 -13.88
C ALA A 143 6.77 -7.98 -12.92
N SER A 144 5.78 -7.31 -12.28
CA SER A 144 6.01 -6.23 -11.33
C SER A 144 6.82 -6.66 -10.10
N TYR A 145 6.63 -7.90 -9.64
CA TYR A 145 7.32 -8.45 -8.47
C TYR A 145 8.59 -9.25 -8.80
N SER A 146 8.89 -9.50 -10.08
CA SER A 146 10.08 -10.24 -10.49
C SER A 146 11.35 -9.54 -10.03
N GLY A 147 12.21 -10.27 -9.29
CA GLY A 147 13.42 -9.76 -8.67
C GLY A 147 13.20 -8.84 -7.45
N ARG A 148 11.95 -8.57 -7.05
CA ARG A 148 11.60 -7.60 -6.01
C ARG A 148 10.97 -8.22 -4.75
N VAL A 149 10.65 -9.49 -4.75
CA VAL A 149 10.01 -10.17 -3.60
C VAL A 149 10.85 -10.04 -2.33
N GLY A 150 12.18 -10.14 -2.43
CA GLY A 150 13.08 -9.95 -1.29
C GLY A 150 12.97 -8.54 -0.66
N PRO A 151 13.16 -7.44 -1.41
CA PRO A 151 12.91 -6.08 -0.93
C PRO A 151 11.51 -5.87 -0.34
N VAL A 152 10.45 -6.34 -1.00
CA VAL A 152 9.07 -6.23 -0.52
C VAL A 152 8.87 -6.96 0.82
N THR A 153 9.47 -8.13 1.00
CA THR A 153 9.41 -8.83 2.29
C THR A 153 10.12 -8.07 3.42
N LYS A 154 11.12 -7.23 3.11
CA LYS A 154 11.75 -6.34 4.10
C LYS A 154 10.84 -5.20 4.49
N TRP A 155 10.03 -4.70 3.56
CA TRP A 155 9.00 -3.71 3.84
C TRP A 155 8.04 -4.24 4.92
N PHE A 156 7.54 -5.46 4.77
CA PHE A 156 6.72 -6.12 5.79
C PHE A 156 7.42 -6.20 7.16
N LYS A 157 8.73 -6.43 7.21
CA LYS A 157 9.48 -6.45 8.46
C LYS A 157 9.55 -5.08 9.14
N GLY A 158 9.63 -4.01 8.36
CA GLY A 158 9.71 -2.62 8.85
C GLY A 158 8.36 -2.03 9.29
N TYR A 159 7.29 -2.68 8.96
CA TYR A 159 5.92 -2.29 9.14
C TYR A 159 5.52 -1.86 10.56
N PRO A 160 5.76 -2.68 11.62
CA PRO A 160 5.40 -2.29 12.97
C PRO A 160 6.12 -1.02 13.45
N GLU A 161 7.34 -0.81 12.99
CA GLU A 161 8.09 0.40 13.34
C GLU A 161 7.53 1.64 12.63
N GLY A 162 7.18 1.51 11.34
CA GLY A 162 6.54 2.58 10.59
C GLY A 162 5.16 2.98 11.14
N CYS A 163 4.40 2.02 11.68
CA CYS A 163 3.11 2.32 12.30
C CYS A 163 3.24 3.17 13.57
N LYS A 164 4.36 3.09 14.30
CA LYS A 164 4.60 3.95 15.47
C LYS A 164 4.71 5.43 15.13
N ASP A 165 5.05 5.75 13.89
CA ASP A 165 5.10 7.14 13.42
C ASP A 165 3.72 7.64 12.95
N ILE A 166 2.73 6.78 12.84
CA ILE A 166 1.38 7.10 12.35
C ILE A 166 0.37 7.05 13.48
N ASP A 167 0.25 5.91 14.14
CA ASP A 167 -0.79 5.59 15.13
C ASP A 167 -0.97 6.68 16.21
N PRO A 168 0.07 7.17 16.91
CA PRO A 168 -0.10 8.19 17.95
C PRO A 168 -0.57 9.54 17.41
N HIS A 169 -0.47 9.76 16.11
CA HIS A 169 -0.74 11.05 15.47
C HIS A 169 -2.07 11.07 14.68
N LEU A 170 -2.77 9.95 14.54
CA LEU A 170 -4.01 9.89 13.77
C LEU A 170 -5.05 10.93 14.20
N ALA A 171 -5.18 11.17 15.49
CA ALA A 171 -6.10 12.18 16.02
C ALA A 171 -5.74 13.64 15.64
N THR A 172 -4.53 13.87 15.11
CA THR A 172 -4.07 15.20 14.67
C THR A 172 -4.26 15.45 13.17
N LEU A 173 -4.87 14.51 12.46
CA LEU A 173 -5.18 14.68 11.03
C LEU A 173 -6.07 15.91 10.83
N ASN A 174 -5.66 16.75 9.88
CA ASN A 174 -6.30 18.02 9.58
C ASN A 174 -6.96 18.07 8.18
N VAL A 175 -7.08 16.92 7.55
CA VAL A 175 -7.75 16.75 6.26
C VAL A 175 -8.90 15.75 6.39
N PRO A 176 -9.97 15.87 5.59
CA PRO A 176 -11.00 14.85 5.53
C PRO A 176 -10.42 13.48 5.14
N VAL A 177 -10.74 12.46 5.93
CA VAL A 177 -10.33 11.08 5.69
C VAL A 177 -11.56 10.23 5.42
N HIS A 178 -11.53 9.50 4.32
CA HIS A 178 -12.51 8.47 4.00
C HIS A 178 -11.82 7.12 4.10
N VAL A 179 -12.46 6.18 4.77
CA VAL A 179 -11.91 4.83 4.95
C VAL A 179 -12.81 3.82 4.24
N PHE A 180 -12.21 2.89 3.52
CA PHE A 180 -12.91 1.73 2.95
C PHE A 180 -12.16 0.45 3.33
N TRP A 181 -12.90 -0.64 3.52
CA TRP A 181 -12.31 -1.92 3.88
C TRP A 181 -13.13 -3.08 3.34
N GLY A 182 -12.47 -4.17 3.01
CA GLY A 182 -13.14 -5.42 2.68
C GLY A 182 -13.62 -6.10 3.98
N GLU A 183 -14.91 -6.38 4.10
CA GLU A 183 -15.48 -7.03 5.28
C GLU A 183 -14.79 -8.38 5.60
N GLN A 184 -14.35 -9.09 4.58
CA GLN A 184 -13.73 -10.41 4.69
C GLN A 184 -12.23 -10.36 4.34
N ASP A 185 -11.57 -9.23 4.58
CA ASP A 185 -10.12 -9.08 4.32
C ASP A 185 -9.33 -10.09 5.17
N ALA A 186 -8.64 -11.01 4.50
CA ALA A 186 -7.81 -12.03 5.14
C ALA A 186 -6.43 -11.53 5.54
N PHE A 187 -5.94 -10.44 4.92
CA PHE A 187 -4.61 -9.88 5.19
C PHE A 187 -4.61 -8.94 6.36
N LEU A 188 -5.59 -8.03 6.40
CA LEU A 188 -5.79 -7.04 7.44
C LEU A 188 -7.28 -7.00 7.77
N LYS A 189 -7.65 -7.32 8.99
CA LYS A 189 -9.06 -7.41 9.36
C LYS A 189 -9.76 -6.06 9.32
N ALA A 190 -11.06 -6.09 8.99
CA ALA A 190 -11.89 -4.90 8.86
C ALA A 190 -11.98 -4.06 10.15
N GLU A 191 -11.80 -4.67 11.32
CA GLU A 191 -11.75 -3.97 12.61
C GLU A 191 -10.63 -2.91 12.67
N ASN A 192 -9.60 -2.99 11.81
CA ASN A 192 -8.59 -1.95 11.70
C ASN A 192 -9.15 -0.63 11.12
N ALA A 193 -10.28 -0.69 10.42
CA ALA A 193 -10.92 0.52 9.89
C ALA A 193 -11.63 1.36 10.97
N GLU A 194 -11.90 0.78 12.14
CA GLU A 194 -12.61 1.42 13.24
C GLU A 194 -11.67 2.11 14.24
N GLN A 195 -10.38 1.92 14.10
CA GLN A 195 -9.34 2.48 14.96
C GLN A 195 -8.88 3.86 14.47
#